data_7e88b8aa6869f24289bf8de284165fc7
#
_entry.id   7e88b8aa6869f24289bf8de284165fc7
#
_cell.length_a   1.000
_cell.length_b   1.000
_cell.length_c   1.000
_cell.angle_alpha   90.00
_cell.angle_beta   90.00
_cell.angle_gamma   90.00
#
_symmetry.space_group_name_H-M   'P 1'
#
loop_
_entity.id
_entity.type
_entity.pdbx_description
1 polymer ?
#
loop_
_entity_poly.entity_id
_entity_poly.type
_entity_poly.pdbx_seq_one_letter_code
_entity_poly.pdbx_strand_id
1 'polypeptide(L)'
;MEQPQRILLTGWFSFRDGEATAGDVLALRRVEDVLKRTGLAYDVAWSPGFRPGALHLEGVRAEAYSHLVFVCGPVHGPQVEELHRRFAHCVRIAVGTSVVDPTGAAVTGFHEVLARDAPGTEPLVDLSARAPAVPARPVVGVILTHGQHEYGDRRRHAEVAEAVTRWLAGKDCARLELETRLDAQDWRLSATPAQLSSVLDRLDLVVTDRLHGLVLALRAGTPALAVDPVTGGAKVTAQARACGWPALIAAERLGVEELERWWQWCLTTGRGAARRTRDRFRDGTGVRDGTESLTAALGVTGTRPAAGGRHR
;
A
#
# COMPACT_ATOMS: atom_id res chain seq x y z
N MET A 1 16.86 45.82 12.27
CA MET A 1 17.27 44.50 11.75
C MET A 1 15.99 43.78 11.40
N GLU A 2 15.77 43.46 10.12
CA GLU A 2 14.64 42.64 9.72
C GLU A 2 14.80 41.25 10.35
N GLN A 3 13.74 40.78 10.99
CA GLN A 3 13.75 39.38 11.48
C GLN A 3 13.91 38.42 10.29
N PRO A 4 14.76 37.41 10.43
CA PRO A 4 14.93 36.45 9.34
C PRO A 4 13.59 35.81 8.99
N GLN A 5 13.31 35.76 7.70
CA GLN A 5 12.07 35.19 7.17
C GLN A 5 11.98 33.72 7.55
N ARG A 6 10.99 33.35 8.37
CA ARG A 6 10.70 31.96 8.75
C ARG A 6 9.24 31.63 8.45
N ILE A 7 9.01 30.54 7.76
CA ILE A 7 7.72 30.14 7.21
C ILE A 7 7.17 28.95 7.98
N LEU A 8 5.91 28.99 8.38
CA LEU A 8 5.19 27.83 8.85
C LEU A 8 4.28 27.30 7.72
N LEU A 9 4.51 26.07 7.30
CA LEU A 9 3.64 25.36 6.37
C LEU A 9 2.56 24.61 7.14
N THR A 10 1.32 24.80 6.74
CA THR A 10 0.12 24.20 7.32
C THR A 10 -0.81 23.71 6.20
N GLY A 11 -1.80 22.94 6.55
CA GLY A 11 -2.86 22.45 5.68
C GLY A 11 -3.84 21.61 6.48
N TRP A 12 -4.75 20.93 5.84
CA TRP A 12 -5.66 19.99 6.51
C TRP A 12 -4.92 18.88 7.26
N PHE A 13 -3.76 18.49 6.77
CA PHE A 13 -2.85 17.54 7.41
C PHE A 13 -2.23 18.04 8.73
N SER A 14 -2.48 19.30 9.12
CA SER A 14 -1.94 19.90 10.35
C SER A 14 -2.94 19.92 11.50
N PHE A 15 -4.23 19.86 11.21
CA PHE A 15 -5.27 19.90 12.24
C PHE A 15 -5.40 18.55 12.95
N ARG A 16 -5.81 18.57 14.22
CA ARG A 16 -5.96 17.36 15.04
C ARG A 16 -6.93 16.37 14.42
N ASP A 17 -8.07 16.86 13.94
CA ASP A 17 -9.13 16.08 13.30
C ASP A 17 -9.09 16.17 11.77
N GLY A 18 -7.97 16.65 11.22
CA GLY A 18 -7.75 16.81 9.80
C GLY A 18 -7.28 15.50 9.15
N GLU A 19 -7.72 15.27 7.92
CA GLU A 19 -7.24 14.17 7.10
C GLU A 19 -5.95 14.55 6.38
N ALA A 20 -4.97 13.61 6.36
CA ALA A 20 -3.79 13.73 5.53
C ALA A 20 -3.94 12.78 4.33
N THR A 21 -4.27 13.31 3.17
CA THR A 21 -4.33 12.53 1.94
C THR A 21 -2.97 12.48 1.24
N ALA A 22 -2.79 11.51 0.34
CA ALA A 22 -1.59 11.44 -0.48
C ALA A 22 -1.41 12.71 -1.35
N GLY A 23 -2.53 13.28 -1.85
CA GLY A 23 -2.54 14.53 -2.61
C GLY A 23 -2.01 15.70 -1.80
N ASP A 24 -2.48 15.88 -0.58
CA ASP A 24 -2.04 16.97 0.32
C ASP A 24 -0.55 16.87 0.63
N VAL A 25 -0.06 15.66 0.93
CA VAL A 25 1.36 15.46 1.23
C VAL A 25 2.24 15.70 -0.01
N LEU A 26 1.78 15.32 -1.19
CA LEU A 26 2.51 15.61 -2.44
C LEU A 26 2.48 17.12 -2.77
N ALA A 27 1.35 17.79 -2.58
CA ALA A 27 1.24 19.24 -2.74
C ALA A 27 2.19 19.98 -1.79
N LEU A 28 2.23 19.56 -0.52
CA LEU A 28 3.19 20.07 0.45
C LEU A 28 4.65 19.88 -0.03
N ARG A 29 5.02 18.69 -0.49
CA ARG A 29 6.36 18.42 -1.03
C ARG A 29 6.71 19.32 -2.20
N ARG A 30 5.73 19.67 -3.03
CA ARG A 30 5.94 20.63 -4.11
C ARG A 30 6.28 22.02 -3.58
N VAL A 31 5.59 22.47 -2.55
CA VAL A 31 5.88 23.75 -1.88
C VAL A 31 7.25 23.72 -1.20
N GLU A 32 7.55 22.67 -0.44
CA GLU A 32 8.87 22.45 0.17
C GLU A 32 10.02 22.52 -0.87
N ASP A 33 9.82 21.90 -2.04
CA ASP A 33 10.80 21.92 -3.14
C ASP A 33 11.05 23.34 -3.66
N VAL A 34 10.02 24.19 -3.73
CA VAL A 34 10.16 25.61 -4.09
C VAL A 34 10.95 26.35 -3.02
N LEU A 35 10.58 26.18 -1.75
CA LEU A 35 11.23 26.88 -0.64
C LEU A 35 12.70 26.46 -0.47
N LYS A 36 13.02 25.18 -0.63
CA LYS A 36 14.39 24.67 -0.62
C LYS A 36 15.27 25.32 -1.71
N ARG A 37 14.72 25.46 -2.92
CA ARG A 37 15.46 26.10 -4.03
C ARG A 37 15.69 27.60 -3.83
N THR A 38 14.81 28.26 -3.08
CA THR A 38 14.97 29.68 -2.77
C THR A 38 15.76 29.94 -1.48
N GLY A 39 16.17 28.86 -0.77
CA GLY A 39 16.93 28.98 0.49
C GLY A 39 16.14 29.51 1.68
N LEU A 40 14.80 29.53 1.61
CA LEU A 40 13.93 30.02 2.66
C LEU A 40 13.75 28.97 3.78
N ALA A 41 13.92 29.41 5.02
CA ALA A 41 13.73 28.57 6.20
C ALA A 41 12.24 28.30 6.47
N TYR A 42 11.86 27.06 6.67
CA TYR A 42 10.49 26.69 6.98
C TYR A 42 10.41 25.52 7.95
N ASP A 43 9.27 25.41 8.61
CA ASP A 43 8.83 24.25 9.39
C ASP A 43 7.47 23.80 8.87
N VAL A 44 7.12 22.53 9.11
CA VAL A 44 5.82 21.95 8.77
C VAL A 44 5.11 21.52 10.04
N ALA A 45 3.90 22.00 10.25
CA ALA A 45 3.05 21.51 11.32
C ALA A 45 2.21 20.32 10.83
N TRP A 46 2.20 19.23 11.61
CA TRP A 46 1.51 18.00 11.30
C TRP A 46 0.41 17.69 12.31
N SER A 47 -0.60 16.96 11.88
CA SER A 47 -1.57 16.33 12.78
C SER A 47 -0.89 15.31 13.70
N PRO A 48 -1.15 15.33 15.01
CA PRO A 48 -0.62 14.31 15.93
C PRO A 48 -1.10 12.90 15.60
N GLY A 49 -2.28 12.73 15.02
CA GLY A 49 -2.81 11.45 14.57
C GLY A 49 -2.06 10.88 13.37
N PHE A 50 -1.52 11.74 12.50
CA PHE A 50 -0.78 11.32 11.32
C PHE A 50 0.73 11.19 11.56
N ARG A 51 1.33 12.13 12.31
CA ARG A 51 2.77 12.13 12.66
C ARG A 51 2.99 12.47 14.13
N PRO A 52 2.86 11.51 15.05
CA PRO A 52 2.91 11.78 16.51
C PRO A 52 4.22 12.42 17.00
N GLY A 53 5.35 12.17 16.34
CA GLY A 53 6.67 12.69 16.74
C GLY A 53 7.09 13.98 16.03
N ALA A 54 6.21 14.61 15.24
CA ALA A 54 6.51 15.84 14.50
C ALA A 54 6.13 17.11 15.27
N LEU A 55 6.40 18.28 14.66
CA LEU A 55 5.87 19.55 15.16
C LEU A 55 4.36 19.59 14.95
N HIS A 56 3.60 19.85 16.00
CA HIS A 56 2.14 19.99 15.96
C HIS A 56 1.73 21.44 16.14
N LEU A 57 0.58 21.84 15.57
CA LEU A 57 0.10 23.23 15.69
C LEU A 57 0.06 23.71 17.16
N GLU A 58 -0.38 22.87 18.09
CA GLU A 58 -0.47 23.25 19.51
C GLU A 58 0.90 23.63 20.11
N GLY A 59 1.97 23.00 19.65
CA GLY A 59 3.35 23.28 20.11
C GLY A 59 4.04 24.44 19.38
N VAL A 60 3.42 25.02 18.35
CA VAL A 60 4.00 26.12 17.58
C VAL A 60 3.89 27.43 18.37
N ARG A 61 5.01 28.15 18.54
CA ARG A 61 5.02 29.54 18.99
C ARG A 61 4.88 30.46 17.79
N ALA A 62 3.73 31.12 17.65
CA ALA A 62 3.38 31.89 16.47
C ALA A 62 4.41 33.01 16.20
N GLU A 63 4.95 33.62 17.25
CA GLU A 63 5.92 34.74 17.19
C GLU A 63 7.26 34.33 16.54
N ALA A 64 7.54 33.04 16.42
CA ALA A 64 8.74 32.54 15.76
C ALA A 64 8.67 32.59 14.22
N TYR A 65 7.50 32.92 13.67
CA TYR A 65 7.26 32.90 12.23
C TYR A 65 6.85 34.27 11.71
N SER A 66 7.31 34.62 10.53
CA SER A 66 6.92 35.81 9.78
C SER A 66 5.84 35.52 8.75
N HIS A 67 5.73 34.24 8.31
CA HIS A 67 4.78 33.81 7.30
C HIS A 67 4.07 32.54 7.71
N LEU A 68 2.78 32.45 7.38
CA LEU A 68 1.97 31.26 7.42
C LEU A 68 1.56 30.89 5.99
N VAL A 69 1.86 29.69 5.53
CA VAL A 69 1.43 29.20 4.24
C VAL A 69 0.50 28.01 4.43
N PHE A 70 -0.74 28.13 3.98
CA PHE A 70 -1.73 27.07 3.96
C PHE A 70 -1.71 26.38 2.59
N VAL A 71 -1.44 25.07 2.59
CA VAL A 71 -1.20 24.30 1.40
C VAL A 71 -2.34 23.33 1.13
N CYS A 72 -2.90 23.38 -0.09
CA CYS A 72 -3.89 22.45 -0.62
C CYS A 72 -5.23 22.43 0.14
N GLY A 73 -6.19 21.69 -0.39
CA GLY A 73 -7.53 21.55 0.17
C GLY A 73 -8.42 22.77 0.03
N PRO A 74 -9.70 22.66 0.42
CA PRO A 74 -10.62 23.79 0.43
C PRO A 74 -10.31 24.74 1.59
N VAL A 75 -10.42 26.03 1.31
CA VAL A 75 -10.26 27.10 2.33
C VAL A 75 -11.62 27.42 2.92
N HIS A 76 -11.91 26.81 4.08
CA HIS A 76 -13.18 27.05 4.79
C HIS A 76 -13.10 26.65 6.25
N GLY A 77 -14.06 27.12 7.03
CA GLY A 77 -14.35 26.64 8.37
C GLY A 77 -13.52 27.26 9.51
N PRO A 78 -13.95 27.00 10.75
CA PRO A 78 -13.44 27.68 11.93
C PRO A 78 -11.98 27.36 12.25
N GLN A 79 -11.46 26.20 11.81
CA GLN A 79 -10.05 25.84 12.01
C GLN A 79 -9.12 26.76 11.20
N VAL A 80 -9.50 27.13 9.97
CA VAL A 80 -8.73 28.07 9.14
C VAL A 80 -8.84 29.49 9.72
N GLU A 81 -10.04 29.89 10.19
CA GLU A 81 -10.23 31.18 10.86
C GLU A 81 -9.42 31.30 12.16
N GLU A 82 -9.26 30.19 12.90
CA GLU A 82 -8.39 30.15 14.07
C GLU A 82 -6.91 30.39 13.70
N LEU A 83 -6.44 29.83 12.55
CA LEU A 83 -5.09 30.14 12.06
C LEU A 83 -4.93 31.67 11.84
N HIS A 84 -5.92 32.32 11.27
CA HIS A 84 -5.86 33.79 11.06
C HIS A 84 -5.72 34.58 12.38
N ARG A 85 -6.47 34.18 13.40
CA ARG A 85 -6.40 34.80 14.71
C ARG A 85 -5.05 34.55 15.37
N ARG A 86 -4.59 33.34 15.38
CA ARG A 86 -3.35 32.92 16.02
C ARG A 86 -2.10 33.49 15.35
N PHE A 87 -2.11 33.59 14.02
CA PHE A 87 -0.99 34.12 13.24
C PHE A 87 -1.30 35.49 12.62
N ALA A 88 -2.01 36.34 13.37
CA ALA A 88 -2.45 37.65 12.90
C ALA A 88 -1.30 38.56 12.45
N HIS A 89 -0.12 38.44 13.07
CA HIS A 89 1.09 39.19 12.75
C HIS A 89 1.85 38.64 11.52
N CYS A 90 1.55 37.41 11.07
CA CYS A 90 2.19 36.80 9.92
C CYS A 90 1.57 37.26 8.60
N VAL A 91 2.38 37.31 7.55
CA VAL A 91 1.86 37.29 6.18
C VAL A 91 1.26 35.91 5.93
N ARG A 92 -0.03 35.86 5.63
CA ARG A 92 -0.79 34.62 5.44
C ARG A 92 -1.08 34.40 3.96
N ILE A 93 -0.65 33.26 3.45
CA ILE A 93 -0.78 32.89 2.01
C ILE A 93 -1.46 31.53 1.95
N ALA A 94 -2.47 31.39 1.08
CA ALA A 94 -3.02 30.09 0.69
C ALA A 94 -2.50 29.71 -0.69
N VAL A 95 -2.06 28.46 -0.91
CA VAL A 95 -1.51 28.02 -2.18
C VAL A 95 -2.05 26.67 -2.60
N GLY A 96 -2.46 26.55 -3.86
CA GLY A 96 -3.01 25.31 -4.44
C GLY A 96 -4.34 24.90 -3.82
N THR A 97 -5.11 25.85 -3.34
CA THR A 97 -6.35 25.65 -2.59
C THR A 97 -7.58 25.79 -3.47
N SER A 98 -8.68 25.16 -3.04
CA SER A 98 -10.02 25.41 -3.60
C SER A 98 -10.70 26.54 -2.81
N VAL A 99 -11.24 27.50 -3.53
CA VAL A 99 -12.04 28.59 -2.98
C VAL A 99 -13.50 28.35 -3.28
N VAL A 100 -14.27 27.93 -2.28
CA VAL A 100 -15.71 27.66 -2.42
C VAL A 100 -16.53 28.93 -2.27
N ASP A 101 -16.23 29.74 -1.25
CA ASP A 101 -16.84 31.04 -0.98
C ASP A 101 -15.76 32.11 -0.87
N PRO A 102 -15.57 32.93 -1.92
CA PRO A 102 -14.57 34.01 -1.93
C PRO A 102 -14.78 35.07 -0.84
N THR A 103 -15.99 35.18 -0.31
CA THR A 103 -16.35 36.18 0.71
C THR A 103 -16.23 35.65 2.13
N GLY A 104 -16.05 34.35 2.31
CA GLY A 104 -15.96 33.69 3.59
C GLY A 104 -14.76 34.15 4.41
N ALA A 105 -14.90 34.24 5.75
CA ALA A 105 -13.86 34.70 6.67
C ALA A 105 -12.58 33.85 6.57
N ALA A 106 -12.71 32.55 6.30
CA ALA A 106 -11.56 31.67 6.11
C ALA A 106 -10.72 32.08 4.89
N VAL A 107 -11.34 32.59 3.81
CA VAL A 107 -10.64 33.03 2.59
C VAL A 107 -10.11 34.47 2.76
N THR A 108 -10.95 35.39 3.21
CA THR A 108 -10.60 36.82 3.32
C THR A 108 -9.55 37.08 4.42
N GLY A 109 -9.32 36.15 5.32
CA GLY A 109 -8.25 36.20 6.29
C GLY A 109 -6.83 36.03 5.74
N PHE A 110 -6.66 35.51 4.51
CA PHE A 110 -5.37 35.46 3.84
C PHE A 110 -5.04 36.81 3.17
N HIS A 111 -3.76 37.16 3.14
CA HIS A 111 -3.25 38.30 2.39
C HIS A 111 -3.15 37.99 0.91
N GLU A 112 -2.91 36.73 0.57
CA GLU A 112 -2.84 36.26 -0.80
C GLU A 112 -3.42 34.84 -0.91
N VAL A 113 -4.21 34.60 -1.95
CA VAL A 113 -4.79 33.27 -2.25
C VAL A 113 -4.42 32.88 -3.67
N LEU A 114 -3.46 31.98 -3.78
CA LEU A 114 -3.03 31.37 -5.03
C LEU A 114 -3.89 30.11 -5.28
N ALA A 115 -5.14 30.34 -5.64
CA ALA A 115 -6.14 29.30 -5.79
C ALA A 115 -5.79 28.33 -6.92
N ARG A 116 -6.05 27.03 -6.72
CA ARG A 116 -6.10 26.03 -7.76
C ARG A 116 -7.40 26.14 -8.56
N ASP A 117 -8.49 26.36 -7.84
CA ASP A 117 -9.82 26.56 -8.41
C ASP A 117 -10.63 27.52 -7.54
N ALA A 118 -11.41 28.39 -8.20
CA ALA A 118 -12.32 29.34 -7.57
C ALA A 118 -13.45 29.69 -8.54
N PRO A 119 -14.62 30.16 -8.05
CA PRO A 119 -15.71 30.61 -8.89
C PRO A 119 -15.25 31.69 -9.89
N GLY A 120 -15.52 31.46 -11.18
CA GLY A 120 -15.23 32.43 -12.24
C GLY A 120 -13.75 32.52 -12.66
N THR A 121 -12.87 31.61 -12.17
CA THR A 121 -11.47 31.57 -12.58
C THR A 121 -11.17 30.31 -13.40
N GLU A 122 -10.16 30.39 -14.26
CA GLU A 122 -9.63 29.22 -14.97
C GLU A 122 -8.86 28.33 -13.97
N PRO A 123 -9.19 27.03 -13.86
CA PRO A 123 -8.56 26.14 -12.90
C PRO A 123 -7.10 25.84 -13.27
N LEU A 124 -6.25 25.71 -12.26
CA LEU A 124 -4.86 25.28 -12.38
C LEU A 124 -4.72 23.79 -12.08
N VAL A 125 -3.68 23.17 -12.62
CA VAL A 125 -3.33 21.78 -12.29
C VAL A 125 -2.91 21.70 -10.81
N ASP A 126 -3.38 20.67 -10.13
CA ASP A 126 -3.06 20.45 -8.71
C ASP A 126 -1.53 20.34 -8.48
N LEU A 127 -1.08 20.89 -7.36
CA LEU A 127 0.34 20.91 -6.98
C LEU A 127 0.94 19.50 -6.89
N SER A 128 0.16 18.51 -6.49
CA SER A 128 0.60 17.11 -6.36
C SER A 128 1.11 16.53 -7.68
N ALA A 129 0.56 16.97 -8.82
CA ALA A 129 0.98 16.53 -10.15
C ALA A 129 2.44 16.92 -10.48
N ARG A 130 2.98 17.94 -9.81
CA ARG A 130 4.35 18.45 -9.99
C ARG A 130 5.23 18.25 -8.77
N ALA A 131 4.82 17.39 -7.85
CA ALA A 131 5.64 17.00 -6.72
C ALA A 131 6.93 16.28 -7.19
N PRO A 132 8.02 16.40 -6.46
CA PRO A 132 9.23 15.62 -6.75
C PRO A 132 8.91 14.12 -6.78
N ALA A 133 9.54 13.40 -7.72
CA ALA A 133 9.39 11.96 -7.83
C ALA A 133 9.82 11.26 -6.53
N VAL A 134 9.06 10.26 -6.13
CA VAL A 134 9.41 9.39 -4.99
C VAL A 134 9.82 8.01 -5.52
N PRO A 135 10.79 7.35 -4.89
CA PRO A 135 11.15 5.99 -5.25
C PRO A 135 9.95 5.05 -5.13
N ALA A 136 9.79 4.16 -6.09
CA ALA A 136 8.77 3.12 -6.02
C ALA A 136 8.97 2.25 -4.78
N ARG A 137 7.87 1.82 -4.19
CA ARG A 137 7.85 0.88 -3.06
C ARG A 137 7.36 -0.48 -3.55
N PRO A 138 7.80 -1.59 -2.92
CA PRO A 138 7.25 -2.90 -3.26
C PRO A 138 5.74 -2.92 -3.11
N VAL A 139 5.05 -3.54 -4.08
CA VAL A 139 3.59 -3.75 -4.03
C VAL A 139 3.34 -5.16 -3.53
N VAL A 140 2.67 -5.27 -2.39
CA VAL A 140 2.51 -6.52 -1.63
C VAL A 140 1.04 -6.89 -1.51
N GLY A 141 0.68 -8.05 -2.04
CA GLY A 141 -0.64 -8.65 -1.81
C GLY A 141 -0.66 -9.37 -0.46
N VAL A 142 -1.71 -9.16 0.31
CA VAL A 142 -1.91 -9.80 1.62
C VAL A 142 -3.15 -10.67 1.53
N ILE A 143 -2.96 -12.00 1.63
CA ILE A 143 -4.03 -12.99 1.51
C ILE A 143 -4.07 -13.82 2.78
N LEU A 144 -4.92 -13.46 3.72
CA LEU A 144 -5.08 -14.12 5.00
C LEU A 144 -6.42 -14.83 5.10
N THR A 145 -6.44 -15.92 5.87
CA THR A 145 -7.62 -16.76 6.04
C THR A 145 -8.41 -16.36 7.27
N HIS A 146 -9.70 -16.20 7.10
CA HIS A 146 -10.65 -16.04 8.19
C HIS A 146 -11.56 -17.27 8.28
N GLY A 147 -11.67 -17.86 9.47
CA GLY A 147 -12.74 -18.81 9.78
C GLY A 147 -12.61 -20.25 9.30
N GLN A 148 -11.40 -20.84 9.24
CA GLN A 148 -11.26 -22.29 9.02
C GLN A 148 -11.39 -23.07 10.34
N HIS A 149 -12.39 -23.95 10.45
CA HIS A 149 -12.72 -24.68 11.69
C HIS A 149 -12.20 -26.14 11.72
N GLU A 150 -11.77 -26.66 10.57
CA GLU A 150 -11.39 -28.06 10.39
C GLU A 150 -10.15 -28.52 11.17
N TYR A 151 -9.37 -27.59 11.74
CA TYR A 151 -8.11 -27.94 12.43
C TYR A 151 -8.23 -27.92 13.97
N GLY A 152 -9.42 -27.63 14.53
CA GLY A 152 -9.64 -27.63 15.98
C GLY A 152 -8.60 -26.81 16.74
N ASP A 153 -8.05 -27.39 17.84
CA ASP A 153 -7.11 -26.72 18.74
C ASP A 153 -5.73 -26.43 18.13
N ARG A 154 -5.42 -27.01 16.98
CA ARG A 154 -4.17 -26.71 16.24
C ARG A 154 -4.22 -25.41 15.44
N ARG A 155 -5.36 -24.76 15.41
CA ARG A 155 -5.63 -23.58 14.61
C ARG A 155 -5.04 -22.32 15.25
N ARG A 156 -4.16 -21.60 14.55
CA ARG A 156 -3.56 -20.34 14.99
C ARG A 156 -3.74 -19.19 13.99
N HIS A 157 -4.80 -19.24 13.18
CA HIS A 157 -5.05 -18.27 12.10
C HIS A 157 -5.14 -16.82 12.61
N ALA A 158 -5.86 -16.58 13.73
CA ALA A 158 -6.00 -15.24 14.30
C ALA A 158 -4.65 -14.67 14.79
N GLU A 159 -3.86 -15.48 15.49
CA GLU A 159 -2.53 -15.08 15.96
C GLU A 159 -1.57 -14.78 14.80
N VAL A 160 -1.61 -15.62 13.76
CA VAL A 160 -0.81 -15.43 12.55
C VAL A 160 -1.21 -14.15 11.83
N ALA A 161 -2.52 -13.93 11.64
CA ALA A 161 -3.03 -12.73 10.99
C ALA A 161 -2.62 -11.47 11.76
N GLU A 162 -2.77 -11.47 13.08
CA GLU A 162 -2.37 -10.34 13.93
C GLU A 162 -0.86 -10.07 13.87
N ALA A 163 -0.02 -11.11 13.99
CA ALA A 163 1.43 -10.96 13.93
C ALA A 163 1.90 -10.44 12.58
N VAL A 164 1.38 -10.99 11.48
CA VAL A 164 1.72 -10.59 10.12
C VAL A 164 1.26 -9.16 9.83
N THR A 165 0.05 -8.78 10.19
CA THR A 165 -0.47 -7.42 9.94
C THR A 165 0.24 -6.38 10.77
N ARG A 166 0.56 -6.67 12.03
CA ARG A 166 1.36 -5.78 12.90
C ARG A 166 2.77 -5.56 12.33
N TRP A 167 3.42 -6.63 11.88
CA TRP A 167 4.73 -6.54 11.27
C TRP A 167 4.69 -5.76 9.94
N LEU A 168 3.71 -6.04 9.07
CA LEU A 168 3.53 -5.32 7.80
C LEU A 168 3.25 -3.84 7.98
N ALA A 169 2.59 -3.44 9.08
CA ALA A 169 2.33 -2.03 9.37
C ALA A 169 3.63 -1.19 9.48
N GLY A 170 4.74 -1.83 9.91
CA GLY A 170 6.07 -1.20 9.97
C GLY A 170 6.87 -1.26 8.66
N LYS A 171 6.33 -1.82 7.56
CA LYS A 171 7.06 -1.94 6.29
C LYS A 171 6.77 -0.78 5.34
N ASP A 172 7.82 -0.27 4.71
CA ASP A 172 7.70 0.73 3.65
C ASP A 172 7.36 0.03 2.32
N CYS A 173 6.07 -0.32 2.17
CA CYS A 173 5.50 -0.99 1.01
C CYS A 173 4.05 -0.56 0.76
N ALA A 174 3.59 -0.68 -0.47
CA ALA A 174 2.17 -0.59 -0.80
C ALA A 174 1.50 -1.93 -0.48
N ARG A 175 0.45 -1.92 0.33
CA ARG A 175 -0.27 -3.11 0.79
C ARG A 175 -1.63 -3.19 0.13
N LEU A 176 -1.93 -4.34 -0.47
CA LEU A 176 -3.21 -4.65 -1.07
C LEU A 176 -3.80 -5.86 -0.35
N GLU A 177 -4.92 -5.67 0.33
CA GLU A 177 -5.71 -6.79 0.83
C GLU A 177 -6.33 -7.52 -0.37
N LEU A 178 -6.14 -8.83 -0.43
CA LEU A 178 -6.62 -9.67 -1.51
C LEU A 178 -7.31 -10.92 -0.96
N GLU A 179 -8.25 -11.44 -1.75
CA GLU A 179 -8.95 -12.67 -1.45
C GLU A 179 -8.88 -13.63 -2.65
N THR A 180 -8.74 -14.92 -2.36
CA THR A 180 -8.79 -15.97 -3.40
C THR A 180 -10.20 -16.45 -3.71
N ARG A 181 -11.18 -16.09 -2.87
CA ARG A 181 -12.61 -16.30 -3.15
C ARG A 181 -13.01 -15.42 -4.33
N LEU A 182 -13.81 -15.98 -5.21
CA LEU A 182 -14.37 -15.25 -6.35
C LEU A 182 -15.80 -14.80 -6.02
N ASP A 183 -16.14 -13.58 -6.40
CA ASP A 183 -17.48 -13.05 -6.25
C ASP A 183 -17.75 -12.01 -7.35
N ALA A 184 -18.75 -12.28 -8.19
CA ALA A 184 -19.13 -11.36 -9.27
C ALA A 184 -20.03 -10.21 -8.81
N GLN A 185 -20.52 -10.26 -7.58
CA GLN A 185 -21.45 -9.26 -7.01
C GLN A 185 -20.69 -8.24 -6.15
N ASP A 186 -19.54 -8.60 -5.59
CA ASP A 186 -18.69 -7.71 -4.80
C ASP A 186 -17.54 -7.17 -5.67
N TRP A 187 -17.61 -5.90 -6.06
CA TRP A 187 -16.60 -5.24 -6.89
C TRP A 187 -15.17 -5.24 -6.28
N ARG A 188 -15.05 -5.47 -4.97
CA ARG A 188 -13.75 -5.57 -4.26
C ARG A 188 -13.06 -6.91 -4.52
N LEU A 189 -13.79 -7.90 -4.99
CA LEU A 189 -13.30 -9.24 -5.26
C LEU A 189 -13.15 -9.48 -6.77
N SER A 190 -12.28 -10.40 -7.12
CA SER A 190 -12.21 -10.88 -8.50
C SER A 190 -13.42 -11.76 -8.81
N ALA A 191 -14.07 -11.52 -9.94
CA ALA A 191 -15.16 -12.38 -10.39
C ALA A 191 -14.66 -13.66 -11.08
N THR A 192 -13.42 -13.63 -11.60
CA THR A 192 -12.83 -14.76 -12.36
C THR A 192 -11.40 -15.06 -11.95
N PRO A 193 -10.91 -16.30 -12.16
CA PRO A 193 -9.50 -16.64 -11.91
C PRO A 193 -8.53 -15.79 -12.74
N ALA A 194 -8.92 -15.39 -13.96
CA ALA A 194 -8.09 -14.55 -14.83
C ALA A 194 -7.87 -13.15 -14.24
N GLN A 195 -8.92 -12.56 -13.64
CA GLN A 195 -8.81 -11.26 -12.95
C GLN A 195 -7.86 -11.33 -11.77
N LEU A 196 -8.02 -12.35 -10.90
CA LEU A 196 -7.11 -12.54 -9.77
C LEU A 196 -5.67 -12.77 -10.24
N SER A 197 -5.46 -13.61 -11.27
CA SER A 197 -4.13 -13.84 -11.83
C SER A 197 -3.50 -12.55 -12.36
N SER A 198 -4.29 -11.68 -12.98
CA SER A 198 -3.83 -10.38 -13.48
C SER A 198 -3.37 -9.42 -12.36
N VAL A 199 -3.97 -9.51 -11.18
CA VAL A 199 -3.51 -8.77 -10.01
C VAL A 199 -2.20 -9.36 -9.50
N LEU A 200 -2.16 -10.68 -9.27
CA LEU A 200 -1.00 -11.38 -8.73
C LEU A 200 0.26 -11.17 -9.59
N ASP A 201 0.12 -11.17 -10.91
CA ASP A 201 1.21 -10.97 -11.89
C ASP A 201 1.86 -9.56 -11.79
N ARG A 202 1.17 -8.60 -11.18
CA ARG A 202 1.63 -7.21 -10.99
C ARG A 202 2.22 -6.92 -9.62
N LEU A 203 2.21 -7.89 -8.72
CA LEU A 203 2.74 -7.74 -7.38
C LEU A 203 4.23 -8.06 -7.33
N ASP A 204 4.92 -7.42 -6.40
CA ASP A 204 6.30 -7.75 -6.08
C ASP A 204 6.43 -8.93 -5.13
N LEU A 205 5.40 -9.16 -4.30
CA LEU A 205 5.36 -10.19 -3.27
C LEU A 205 3.92 -10.47 -2.84
N VAL A 206 3.62 -11.71 -2.48
CA VAL A 206 2.41 -12.09 -1.75
C VAL A 206 2.79 -12.58 -0.36
N VAL A 207 2.13 -12.07 0.68
CA VAL A 207 2.20 -12.60 2.05
C VAL A 207 0.90 -13.35 2.32
N THR A 208 0.99 -14.62 2.71
CA THR A 208 -0.21 -15.46 2.81
C THR A 208 -0.10 -16.57 3.85
N ASP A 209 -1.22 -16.87 4.50
CA ASP A 209 -1.43 -18.09 5.30
C ASP A 209 -2.32 -19.11 4.57
N ARG A 210 -2.59 -18.87 3.27
CA ARG A 210 -3.56 -19.63 2.48
C ARG A 210 -2.90 -20.44 1.39
N LEU A 211 -3.29 -21.71 1.25
CA LEU A 211 -2.80 -22.63 0.22
C LEU A 211 -2.89 -21.99 -1.17
N HIS A 212 -4.09 -21.55 -1.56
CA HIS A 212 -4.29 -20.95 -2.88
C HIS A 212 -3.57 -19.62 -3.04
N GLY A 213 -3.36 -18.85 -1.96
CA GLY A 213 -2.52 -17.66 -1.99
C GLY A 213 -1.09 -17.97 -2.41
N LEU A 214 -0.49 -19.02 -1.83
CA LEU A 214 0.83 -19.52 -2.19
C LEU A 214 0.89 -20.03 -3.64
N VAL A 215 0.04 -20.98 -3.97
CA VAL A 215 0.10 -21.68 -5.28
C VAL A 215 -0.19 -20.72 -6.44
N LEU A 216 -1.18 -19.84 -6.30
CA LEU A 216 -1.54 -18.91 -7.36
C LEU A 216 -0.49 -17.79 -7.53
N ALA A 217 0.14 -17.33 -6.45
CA ALA A 217 1.26 -16.42 -6.55
C ALA A 217 2.43 -17.05 -7.34
N LEU A 218 2.83 -18.27 -6.99
CA LEU A 218 3.89 -19.00 -7.70
C LEU A 218 3.53 -19.28 -9.16
N ARG A 219 2.27 -19.58 -9.46
CA ARG A 219 1.77 -19.74 -10.82
C ARG A 219 1.88 -18.45 -11.64
N ALA A 220 1.68 -17.30 -11.01
CA ALA A 220 1.91 -16.00 -11.62
C ALA A 220 3.40 -15.66 -11.78
N GLY A 221 4.29 -16.35 -11.08
CA GLY A 221 5.72 -16.05 -11.03
C GLY A 221 6.07 -14.99 -9.98
N THR A 222 5.14 -14.72 -9.07
CA THR A 222 5.27 -13.79 -7.96
C THR A 222 5.72 -14.57 -6.72
N PRO A 223 6.78 -14.13 -6.01
CA PRO A 223 7.22 -14.79 -4.79
C PRO A 223 6.15 -14.71 -3.70
N ALA A 224 6.08 -15.75 -2.87
CA ALA A 224 5.16 -15.81 -1.75
C ALA A 224 5.92 -16.03 -0.43
N LEU A 225 5.70 -15.15 0.56
CA LEU A 225 6.04 -15.41 1.94
C LEU A 225 4.84 -16.11 2.57
N ALA A 226 4.97 -17.42 2.75
CA ALA A 226 3.88 -18.25 3.26
C ALA A 226 4.05 -18.51 4.76
N VAL A 227 2.95 -18.47 5.51
CA VAL A 227 2.89 -18.89 6.90
C VAL A 227 1.87 -20.01 7.02
N ASP A 228 2.25 -21.16 7.57
CA ASP A 228 1.26 -22.20 7.87
C ASP A 228 0.62 -21.92 9.23
N PRO A 229 -0.68 -21.60 9.29
CA PRO A 229 -1.34 -21.19 10.53
C PRO A 229 -1.81 -22.36 11.38
N VAL A 230 -1.33 -23.57 11.11
CA VAL A 230 -1.72 -24.80 11.81
C VAL A 230 -0.52 -25.39 12.52
N THR A 231 -0.62 -25.59 13.84
CA THR A 231 0.42 -26.22 14.67
C THR A 231 0.78 -27.60 14.11
N GLY A 232 2.09 -27.83 13.91
CA GLY A 232 2.61 -29.04 13.26
C GLY A 232 2.54 -29.04 11.74
N GLY A 233 2.02 -27.97 11.14
CA GLY A 233 1.85 -27.82 9.70
C GLY A 233 0.64 -28.56 9.13
N ALA A 234 0.13 -28.03 8.02
CA ALA A 234 -1.01 -28.61 7.31
C ALA A 234 -0.88 -28.37 5.80
N LYS A 235 -1.98 -27.97 5.15
CA LYS A 235 -2.08 -27.84 3.68
C LYS A 235 -1.10 -26.80 3.08
N VAL A 236 -0.78 -25.71 3.80
CA VAL A 236 0.17 -24.69 3.30
C VAL A 236 1.58 -25.27 3.27
N THR A 237 2.00 -25.96 4.36
CA THR A 237 3.28 -26.67 4.42
C THR A 237 3.39 -27.76 3.36
N ALA A 238 2.34 -28.56 3.19
CA ALA A 238 2.31 -29.62 2.17
C ALA A 238 2.51 -29.05 0.75
N GLN A 239 1.83 -27.95 0.44
CA GLN A 239 1.95 -27.30 -0.87
C GLN A 239 3.28 -26.59 -1.08
N ALA A 240 3.82 -25.92 -0.08
CA ALA A 240 5.15 -25.33 -0.16
C ALA A 240 6.22 -26.40 -0.51
N ARG A 241 6.14 -27.56 0.15
CA ARG A 241 7.02 -28.71 -0.14
C ARG A 241 6.82 -29.25 -1.55
N ALA A 242 5.57 -29.46 -1.98
CA ALA A 242 5.25 -29.94 -3.32
C ALA A 242 5.73 -28.98 -4.42
N CYS A 243 5.64 -27.69 -4.19
CA CYS A 243 6.15 -26.65 -5.08
C CYS A 243 7.68 -26.48 -5.02
N GLY A 244 8.37 -27.10 -4.04
CA GLY A 244 9.78 -26.84 -3.75
C GLY A 244 10.04 -25.39 -3.33
N TRP A 245 9.08 -24.78 -2.63
CA TRP A 245 9.14 -23.36 -2.24
C TRP A 245 9.67 -23.20 -0.81
N PRO A 246 10.80 -22.47 -0.62
CA PRO A 246 11.47 -22.43 0.69
C PRO A 246 10.92 -21.36 1.64
N ALA A 247 10.27 -20.28 1.12
CA ALA A 247 9.82 -19.16 1.95
C ALA A 247 8.50 -19.51 2.67
N LEU A 248 8.63 -20.42 3.63
CA LEU A 248 7.57 -20.93 4.49
C LEU A 248 7.96 -20.78 5.96
N ILE A 249 7.06 -20.27 6.77
CA ILE A 249 7.17 -20.16 8.22
C ILE A 249 6.09 -21.04 8.86
N ALA A 250 6.48 -21.95 9.74
CA ALA A 250 5.53 -22.69 10.58
C ALA A 250 5.00 -21.78 11.70
N ALA A 251 3.75 -21.98 12.14
CA ALA A 251 3.13 -21.16 13.17
C ALA A 251 3.97 -21.03 14.46
N GLU A 252 4.64 -22.11 14.85
CA GLU A 252 5.49 -22.15 16.04
C GLU A 252 6.79 -21.33 15.92
N ARG A 253 7.19 -21.06 14.69
CA ARG A 253 8.42 -20.29 14.38
C ARG A 253 8.11 -18.87 13.94
N LEU A 254 6.84 -18.46 13.96
CA LEU A 254 6.45 -17.13 13.53
C LEU A 254 7.04 -16.07 14.47
N GLY A 255 7.91 -15.23 13.92
CA GLY A 255 8.56 -14.13 14.63
C GLY A 255 9.08 -13.10 13.64
N VAL A 256 9.45 -11.93 14.16
CA VAL A 256 9.91 -10.81 13.33
C VAL A 256 11.15 -11.20 12.51
N GLU A 257 12.09 -11.94 13.09
CA GLU A 257 13.34 -12.35 12.42
C GLU A 257 13.07 -13.28 11.22
N GLU A 258 12.17 -14.26 11.36
CA GLU A 258 11.79 -15.17 10.27
C GLU A 258 11.01 -14.42 9.18
N LEU A 259 10.09 -13.54 9.56
CA LEU A 259 9.37 -12.69 8.61
C LEU A 259 10.34 -11.80 7.84
N GLU A 260 11.29 -11.16 8.52
CA GLU A 260 12.28 -10.29 7.89
C GLU A 260 13.20 -11.04 6.94
N ARG A 261 13.71 -12.20 7.36
CA ARG A 261 14.55 -13.05 6.54
C ARG A 261 13.88 -13.44 5.22
N TRP A 262 12.64 -13.92 5.30
CA TRP A 262 11.90 -14.33 4.11
C TRP A 262 11.40 -13.17 3.26
N TRP A 263 11.11 -12.03 3.88
CA TRP A 263 10.81 -10.80 3.16
C TRP A 263 11.98 -10.40 2.26
N GLN A 264 13.16 -10.28 2.82
CA GLN A 264 14.35 -9.90 2.05
C GLN A 264 14.67 -10.94 0.95
N TRP A 265 14.56 -12.22 1.28
CA TRP A 265 14.77 -13.26 0.28
C TRP A 265 13.75 -13.20 -0.85
N CYS A 266 12.47 -13.00 -0.56
CA CYS A 266 11.41 -12.90 -1.57
C CYS A 266 11.63 -11.71 -2.51
N LEU A 267 12.00 -10.55 -1.98
CA LEU A 267 12.23 -9.34 -2.77
C LEU A 267 13.52 -9.39 -3.61
N THR A 268 14.42 -10.32 -3.34
CA THR A 268 15.69 -10.48 -4.05
C THR A 268 15.74 -11.80 -4.83
N THR A 269 16.29 -12.83 -4.25
CA THR A 269 16.46 -14.18 -4.82
C THR A 269 15.12 -14.83 -5.18
N GLY A 270 14.10 -14.61 -4.38
CA GLY A 270 12.77 -15.19 -4.51
C GLY A 270 12.07 -14.86 -5.84
N ARG A 271 12.30 -13.67 -6.39
CA ARG A 271 11.74 -13.27 -7.68
C ARG A 271 12.19 -14.22 -8.81
N GLY A 272 13.48 -14.54 -8.87
CA GLY A 272 14.00 -15.50 -9.83
C GLY A 272 13.48 -16.93 -9.59
N ALA A 273 13.39 -17.33 -8.31
CA ALA A 273 12.86 -18.63 -7.93
C ALA A 273 11.38 -18.80 -8.31
N ALA A 274 10.55 -17.79 -8.07
CA ALA A 274 9.13 -17.82 -8.41
C ALA A 274 8.90 -17.93 -9.92
N ARG A 275 9.68 -17.20 -10.73
CA ARG A 275 9.63 -17.32 -12.21
C ARG A 275 9.98 -18.72 -12.67
N ARG A 276 11.03 -19.34 -12.14
CA ARG A 276 11.38 -20.74 -12.46
C ARG A 276 10.29 -21.72 -12.04
N THR A 277 9.64 -21.48 -10.91
CA THR A 277 8.50 -22.32 -10.46
C THR A 277 7.31 -22.17 -11.39
N ARG A 278 6.96 -20.95 -11.80
CA ARG A 278 5.94 -20.70 -12.83
C ARG A 278 6.22 -21.46 -14.11
N ASP A 279 7.48 -21.38 -14.59
CA ASP A 279 7.86 -22.02 -15.86
C ASP A 279 7.72 -23.54 -15.74
N ARG A 280 8.17 -24.16 -14.64
CA ARG A 280 7.92 -25.58 -14.35
C ARG A 280 6.43 -25.96 -14.34
N PHE A 281 5.57 -25.10 -13.76
CA PHE A 281 4.12 -25.33 -13.75
C PHE A 281 3.52 -25.31 -15.17
N ARG A 282 4.02 -24.42 -16.02
CA ARG A 282 3.59 -24.32 -17.43
C ARG A 282 4.02 -25.56 -18.25
N ASP A 283 5.26 -25.97 -18.06
CA ASP A 283 5.86 -27.06 -18.87
C ASP A 283 5.52 -28.44 -18.30
N GLY A 284 4.91 -28.53 -17.12
CA GLY A 284 4.63 -29.80 -16.44
C GLY A 284 5.87 -30.54 -15.94
N THR A 285 7.05 -29.93 -16.05
CA THR A 285 8.32 -30.59 -15.73
C THR A 285 8.45 -30.85 -14.23
N GLY A 286 8.41 -32.11 -13.81
CA GLY A 286 8.54 -32.51 -12.42
C GLY A 286 7.36 -32.09 -11.53
N VAL A 287 6.22 -31.76 -12.13
CA VAL A 287 4.97 -31.41 -11.43
C VAL A 287 4.04 -32.61 -11.49
N ARG A 288 3.60 -33.11 -10.34
CA ARG A 288 2.58 -34.15 -10.19
C ARG A 288 1.38 -33.56 -9.49
N ASP A 289 0.22 -33.63 -10.14
CA ASP A 289 -1.02 -33.00 -9.61
C ASP A 289 -2.15 -34.05 -9.36
N GLY A 290 -1.86 -35.33 -9.57
CA GLY A 290 -2.79 -36.40 -9.33
C GLY A 290 -3.75 -36.66 -10.51
N THR A 291 -3.78 -35.82 -11.54
CA THR A 291 -4.63 -36.05 -12.72
C THR A 291 -4.14 -37.21 -13.60
N GLU A 292 -2.88 -37.59 -13.47
CA GLU A 292 -2.26 -38.74 -14.17
C GLU A 292 -3.01 -40.04 -13.89
N SER A 293 -3.56 -40.19 -12.69
CA SER A 293 -4.32 -41.40 -12.32
C SER A 293 -5.82 -41.26 -12.57
N LEU A 294 -6.30 -40.10 -12.99
CA LEU A 294 -7.74 -39.84 -13.13
C LEU A 294 -8.39 -40.71 -14.20
N THR A 295 -7.75 -40.86 -15.38
CA THR A 295 -8.26 -41.67 -16.46
C THR A 295 -8.34 -43.15 -16.08
N ALA A 296 -7.36 -43.65 -15.34
CA ALA A 296 -7.37 -45.00 -14.79
C ALA A 296 -8.48 -45.18 -13.74
N ALA A 297 -8.65 -44.21 -12.85
CA ALA A 297 -9.72 -44.22 -11.82
C ALA A 297 -11.14 -44.16 -12.44
N LEU A 298 -11.27 -43.51 -13.60
CA LEU A 298 -12.53 -43.42 -14.35
C LEU A 298 -12.77 -44.70 -15.22
N GLY A 299 -11.87 -45.67 -15.20
CA GLY A 299 -12.00 -46.89 -16.03
C GLY A 299 -11.82 -46.66 -17.53
N VAL A 300 -11.26 -45.50 -17.92
CA VAL A 300 -10.99 -45.20 -19.33
C VAL A 300 -9.67 -45.83 -19.71
N THR A 301 -9.73 -47.00 -20.41
CA THR A 301 -8.56 -47.64 -21.02
C THR A 301 -8.04 -46.71 -22.12
N GLY A 302 -6.81 -46.20 -21.96
CA GLY A 302 -6.23 -45.18 -22.81
C GLY A 302 -6.30 -45.47 -24.29
N THR A 303 -6.89 -44.58 -25.06
CA THR A 303 -6.65 -44.46 -26.49
C THR A 303 -5.19 -44.00 -26.69
N ARG A 304 -4.34 -44.92 -27.20
CA ARG A 304 -3.01 -44.57 -27.70
C ARG A 304 -3.15 -43.41 -28.70
N PRO A 305 -2.31 -42.36 -28.60
CA PRO A 305 -2.28 -41.35 -29.64
C PRO A 305 -1.92 -42.07 -30.96
N ALA A 306 -2.75 -41.92 -31.99
CA ALA A 306 -2.51 -42.41 -33.31
C ALA A 306 -1.14 -41.91 -33.80
N ALA A 307 -0.23 -42.85 -34.11
CA ALA A 307 1.06 -42.54 -34.71
C ALA A 307 0.78 -41.84 -36.06
N GLY A 308 1.17 -40.57 -36.17
CA GLY A 308 1.04 -39.80 -37.39
C GLY A 308 1.74 -40.51 -38.55
N GLY A 309 0.93 -40.99 -39.49
CA GLY A 309 1.41 -41.56 -40.73
C GLY A 309 2.17 -40.49 -41.51
N ARG A 310 3.45 -40.75 -41.73
CA ARG A 310 4.22 -40.02 -42.74
C ARG A 310 3.68 -40.45 -44.10
N HIS A 311 2.98 -39.58 -44.79
CA HIS A 311 2.79 -39.71 -46.23
C HIS A 311 3.97 -39.05 -46.94
N ARG A 312 4.53 -39.85 -47.83
CA ARG A 312 5.60 -39.47 -48.78
C ARG A 312 5.09 -38.41 -49.78
#